data_2ca78105653daae077d6e5f13a717bdc
#
_entry.id   2ca78105653daae077d6e5f13a717bdc
#
_cell.length_a   1.000
_cell.length_b   1.000
_cell.length_c   1.000
_cell.angle_alpha   90.00
_cell.angle_beta   90.00
_cell.angle_gamma   90.00
#
_symmetry.space_group_name_H-M   'P 1'
#
loop_
_entity.id
_entity.type
_entity.pdbx_description
1 polymer ?
#
loop_
_entity_poly.entity_id
_entity_poly.type
_entity_poly.pdbx_seq_one_letter_code
_entity_poly.pdbx_strand_id
1 'polypeptide(L)'
;MAAQQSGSSRHQHEVEHGKYLSAGVAEDIWGWGTPAGQLRAKRRAALILEGARIGPSSKVLEIGCGTGMFTAMFAESGAEIIAVDLSPDLLAYARTRDLPRVQFLERSFEDCEVDGPFDAVIGSSVLHHLDQGRTWPKVLSLLKPGGRMSFAEPNMLNPQIYSERHFRRFFPKVSPDETAFVRTTLRRDLEASGFTSVSIRPFDWLHPATPPSLIPAVSGIGRAFEAVWPVQEFAGSLRIWACRPE
;
A
#
# COMPACT_ATOMS: atom_id res chain seq x y z
N MET A 1 16.12 -0.76 -25.11
CA MET A 1 15.86 -2.21 -25.11
C MET A 1 15.95 -2.83 -23.70
N ALA A 2 16.92 -2.53 -22.85
CA ALA A 2 17.03 -3.11 -21.49
C ALA A 2 15.86 -2.73 -20.54
N ALA A 3 15.33 -1.52 -20.61
CA ALA A 3 14.23 -1.05 -19.77
C ALA A 3 12.87 -1.74 -20.08
N GLN A 4 12.63 -2.10 -21.35
CA GLN A 4 11.42 -2.83 -21.74
C GLN A 4 11.45 -4.31 -21.35
N GLN A 5 12.64 -4.93 -21.30
CA GLN A 5 12.80 -6.32 -20.86
C GLN A 5 12.63 -6.45 -19.33
N SER A 6 13.07 -5.46 -18.55
CA SER A 6 12.90 -5.47 -17.09
C SER A 6 11.43 -5.29 -16.66
N GLY A 7 10.64 -4.48 -17.37
CA GLY A 7 9.21 -4.32 -17.12
C GLY A 7 8.41 -5.59 -17.38
N SER A 8 8.73 -6.32 -18.46
CA SER A 8 8.05 -7.58 -18.80
C SER A 8 8.33 -8.70 -17.78
N SER A 9 9.54 -8.81 -17.23
CA SER A 9 9.87 -9.82 -16.23
C SER A 9 9.21 -9.53 -14.88
N ARG A 10 9.20 -8.27 -14.43
CA ARG A 10 8.53 -7.86 -13.19
C ARG A 10 7.03 -8.13 -13.26
N HIS A 11 6.37 -7.77 -14.35
CA HIS A 11 4.95 -8.06 -14.59
C HIS A 11 4.64 -9.55 -14.48
N GLN A 12 5.47 -10.41 -15.09
CA GLN A 12 5.31 -11.86 -15.00
C GLN A 12 5.48 -12.38 -13.57
N HIS A 13 6.49 -11.91 -12.84
CA HIS A 13 6.71 -12.28 -11.44
C HIS A 13 5.53 -11.88 -10.55
N GLU A 14 4.94 -10.70 -10.75
CA GLU A 14 3.79 -10.26 -9.97
C GLU A 14 2.52 -11.07 -10.29
N VAL A 15 2.28 -11.43 -11.55
CA VAL A 15 1.16 -12.31 -11.92
C VAL A 15 1.35 -13.71 -11.33
N GLU A 16 2.55 -14.28 -11.38
CA GLU A 16 2.86 -15.59 -10.78
C GLU A 16 2.74 -15.54 -9.24
N HIS A 17 3.18 -14.44 -8.62
CA HIS A 17 3.00 -14.23 -7.20
C HIS A 17 1.51 -14.13 -6.83
N GLY A 18 0.69 -13.44 -7.63
CA GLY A 18 -0.75 -13.38 -7.47
C GLY A 18 -1.42 -14.77 -7.53
N LYS A 19 -0.98 -15.65 -8.45
CA LYS A 19 -1.45 -17.05 -8.51
C LYS A 19 -1.05 -17.85 -7.25
N TYR A 20 0.16 -17.66 -6.75
CA TYR A 20 0.60 -18.29 -5.51
C TYR A 20 -0.27 -17.83 -4.32
N LEU A 21 -0.61 -16.56 -4.26
CA LEU A 21 -1.45 -15.99 -3.21
C LEU A 21 -2.90 -16.49 -3.29
N SER A 22 -3.44 -16.64 -4.50
CA SER A 22 -4.82 -17.12 -4.72
C SER A 22 -4.98 -18.62 -4.42
N ALA A 23 -3.90 -19.41 -4.51
CA ALA A 23 -3.91 -20.82 -4.14
C ALA A 23 -4.07 -21.06 -2.63
N GLY A 24 -3.87 -20.04 -1.80
CA GLY A 24 -4.16 -20.02 -0.37
C GLY A 24 -5.15 -18.90 -0.03
N VAL A 25 -5.40 -18.67 1.26
CA VAL A 25 -6.10 -17.45 1.68
C VAL A 25 -5.06 -16.32 1.72
N ALA A 26 -5.02 -15.49 0.68
CA ALA A 26 -4.01 -14.43 0.53
C ALA A 26 -3.85 -13.57 1.80
N GLU A 27 -4.97 -13.24 2.43
CA GLU A 27 -5.01 -12.44 3.66
C GLU A 27 -4.29 -13.12 4.83
N ASP A 28 -4.32 -14.46 4.91
CA ASP A 28 -3.58 -15.22 5.93
C ASP A 28 -2.08 -15.24 5.63
N ILE A 29 -1.71 -15.36 4.33
CA ILE A 29 -0.30 -15.30 3.90
C ILE A 29 0.30 -13.93 4.26
N TRP A 30 -0.44 -12.86 4.04
CA TRP A 30 -0.04 -11.49 4.39
C TRP A 30 -0.15 -11.19 5.89
N GLY A 31 -0.72 -12.10 6.67
CA GLY A 31 -0.89 -11.95 8.11
C GLY A 31 -2.05 -11.05 8.53
N TRP A 32 -2.99 -10.74 7.61
CA TRP A 32 -4.19 -9.95 7.92
C TRP A 32 -5.32 -10.79 8.54
N GLY A 33 -5.34 -12.12 8.38
CA GLY A 33 -6.36 -13.02 8.92
C GLY A 33 -6.31 -13.17 10.44
N THR A 34 -5.19 -12.90 11.11
CA THR A 34 -5.06 -13.00 12.56
C THR A 34 -5.74 -11.82 13.29
N PRO A 35 -6.14 -11.96 14.58
CA PRO A 35 -6.70 -10.86 15.37
C PRO A 35 -5.80 -9.61 15.40
N ALA A 36 -4.48 -9.80 15.53
CA ALA A 36 -3.52 -8.70 15.47
C ALA A 36 -3.45 -8.10 14.06
N GLY A 37 -3.47 -8.93 13.03
CA GLY A 37 -3.49 -8.51 11.63
C GLY A 37 -4.72 -7.67 11.29
N GLN A 38 -5.91 -8.09 11.71
CA GLN A 38 -7.15 -7.34 11.50
C GLN A 38 -7.12 -5.96 12.17
N LEU A 39 -6.59 -5.88 13.41
CA LEU A 39 -6.43 -4.60 14.09
C LEU A 39 -5.43 -3.67 13.35
N ARG A 40 -4.33 -4.24 12.86
CA ARG A 40 -3.36 -3.53 12.03
C ARG A 40 -3.99 -3.03 10.73
N ALA A 41 -4.74 -3.89 10.04
CA ALA A 41 -5.42 -3.53 8.79
C ALA A 41 -6.39 -2.36 8.98
N LYS A 42 -7.25 -2.42 10.00
CA LYS A 42 -8.18 -1.33 10.34
C LYS A 42 -7.44 -0.01 10.62
N ARG A 43 -6.38 -0.06 11.42
CA ARG A 43 -5.57 1.12 11.72
C ARG A 43 -4.91 1.67 10.47
N ARG A 44 -4.36 0.81 9.63
CA ARG A 44 -3.70 1.17 8.36
C ARG A 44 -4.67 1.86 7.42
N ALA A 45 -5.86 1.28 7.23
CA ALA A 45 -6.92 1.88 6.42
C ALA A 45 -7.33 3.27 6.95
N ALA A 46 -7.53 3.40 8.26
CA ALA A 46 -7.88 4.68 8.87
C ALA A 46 -6.80 5.77 8.63
N LEU A 47 -5.51 5.42 8.73
CA LEU A 47 -4.41 6.34 8.47
C LEU A 47 -4.31 6.75 6.99
N ILE A 48 -4.63 5.82 6.06
CA ILE A 48 -4.69 6.12 4.63
C ILE A 48 -5.86 7.07 4.33
N LEU A 49 -7.05 6.81 4.88
CA LEU A 49 -8.23 7.66 4.74
C LEU A 49 -7.99 9.07 5.31
N GLU A 50 -7.38 9.17 6.49
CA GLU A 50 -6.98 10.44 7.11
C GLU A 50 -6.05 11.26 6.20
N GLY A 51 -5.03 10.62 5.63
CA GLY A 51 -4.08 11.26 4.72
C GLY A 51 -4.73 11.70 3.41
N ALA A 52 -5.62 10.88 2.86
CA ALA A 52 -6.32 11.12 1.61
C ALA A 52 -7.42 12.21 1.73
N ARG A 53 -8.01 12.40 2.91
CA ARG A 53 -9.14 13.33 3.17
C ARG A 53 -10.32 13.08 2.24
N ILE A 54 -10.68 11.81 2.03
CA ILE A 54 -11.78 11.43 1.15
C ILE A 54 -13.10 11.31 1.89
N GLY A 55 -14.19 11.48 1.15
CA GLY A 55 -15.56 11.38 1.64
C GLY A 55 -16.55 11.05 0.52
N PRO A 56 -17.88 11.13 0.76
CA PRO A 56 -18.91 10.65 -0.18
C PRO A 56 -18.90 11.27 -1.57
N SER A 57 -18.37 12.50 -1.72
CA SER A 57 -18.26 13.20 -3.00
C SER A 57 -16.92 12.99 -3.71
N SER A 58 -15.99 12.26 -3.11
CA SER A 58 -14.65 12.04 -3.66
C SER A 58 -14.66 10.96 -4.74
N LYS A 59 -13.87 11.17 -5.81
CA LYS A 59 -13.48 10.17 -6.80
C LYS A 59 -12.06 9.72 -6.49
N VAL A 60 -11.88 8.43 -6.26
CA VAL A 60 -10.64 7.85 -5.71
C VAL A 60 -10.12 6.76 -6.63
N LEU A 61 -8.81 6.73 -6.85
CA LEU A 61 -8.11 5.60 -7.45
C LEU A 61 -7.39 4.82 -6.35
N GLU A 62 -7.69 3.53 -6.22
CA GLU A 62 -6.91 2.59 -5.42
C GLU A 62 -5.98 1.79 -6.32
N ILE A 63 -4.68 1.78 -5.99
CA ILE A 63 -3.66 1.01 -6.70
C ILE A 63 -3.36 -0.25 -5.89
N GLY A 64 -3.36 -1.42 -6.55
CA GLY A 64 -3.03 -2.71 -5.92
C GLY A 64 -4.08 -3.15 -4.91
N CYS A 65 -5.34 -3.24 -5.33
CA CYS A 65 -6.44 -3.58 -4.43
C CYS A 65 -6.45 -5.04 -3.96
N GLY A 66 -5.73 -5.94 -4.64
CA GLY A 66 -5.64 -7.35 -4.29
C GLY A 66 -7.00 -8.03 -4.13
N THR A 67 -7.24 -8.63 -2.96
CA THR A 67 -8.51 -9.28 -2.58
C THR A 67 -9.65 -8.29 -2.28
N GLY A 68 -9.43 -6.99 -2.38
CA GLY A 68 -10.40 -5.96 -2.03
C GLY A 68 -10.61 -5.78 -0.52
N MET A 69 -9.75 -6.34 0.33
CA MET A 69 -9.88 -6.23 1.78
C MET A 69 -9.75 -4.77 2.25
N PHE A 70 -8.76 -4.05 1.76
CA PHE A 70 -8.60 -2.62 2.06
C PHE A 70 -9.63 -1.79 1.33
N THR A 71 -9.98 -2.15 0.09
CA THR A 71 -11.06 -1.50 -0.68
C THR A 71 -12.38 -1.46 0.11
N ALA A 72 -12.74 -2.58 0.76
CA ALA A 72 -13.94 -2.64 1.62
C ALA A 72 -13.90 -1.60 2.75
N MET A 73 -12.75 -1.43 3.41
CA MET A 73 -12.57 -0.43 4.46
C MET A 73 -12.59 1.00 3.90
N PHE A 74 -12.02 1.22 2.71
CA PHE A 74 -12.04 2.53 2.05
C PHE A 74 -13.44 2.91 1.56
N ALA A 75 -14.23 1.93 1.10
CA ALA A 75 -15.62 2.13 0.65
C ALA A 75 -16.55 2.65 1.76
N GLU A 76 -16.21 2.41 3.05
CA GLU A 76 -16.95 2.98 4.19
C GLU A 76 -16.93 4.51 4.20
N SER A 77 -15.99 5.17 3.50
CA SER A 77 -15.99 6.62 3.30
C SER A 77 -17.14 7.14 2.43
N GLY A 78 -17.81 6.25 1.68
CA GLY A 78 -18.83 6.59 0.71
C GLY A 78 -18.30 7.13 -0.61
N ALA A 79 -16.97 7.21 -0.80
CA ALA A 79 -16.34 7.68 -2.03
C ALA A 79 -16.65 6.76 -3.22
N GLU A 80 -16.56 7.32 -4.43
CA GLU A 80 -16.49 6.53 -5.65
C GLU A 80 -15.06 6.03 -5.85
N ILE A 81 -14.87 4.72 -5.91
CA ILE A 81 -13.54 4.11 -5.95
C ILE A 81 -13.37 3.32 -7.25
N ILE A 82 -12.33 3.65 -8.02
CA ILE A 82 -11.79 2.80 -9.06
C ILE A 82 -10.59 2.06 -8.44
N ALA A 83 -10.68 0.74 -8.36
CA ALA A 83 -9.66 -0.11 -7.74
C ALA A 83 -8.99 -0.97 -8.81
N VAL A 84 -7.67 -0.81 -8.98
CA VAL A 84 -6.91 -1.53 -10.00
C VAL A 84 -5.98 -2.56 -9.38
N ASP A 85 -5.90 -3.72 -10.02
CA ASP A 85 -4.92 -4.76 -9.69
C ASP A 85 -4.51 -5.52 -10.95
N LEU A 86 -3.35 -6.15 -10.92
CA LEU A 86 -2.77 -6.91 -12.01
C LEU A 86 -3.28 -8.35 -12.04
N SER A 87 -3.66 -8.89 -10.88
CA SER A 87 -4.01 -10.29 -10.69
C SER A 87 -5.50 -10.53 -10.95
N PRO A 88 -5.87 -11.25 -12.02
CA PRO A 88 -7.26 -11.63 -12.27
C PRO A 88 -7.84 -12.51 -11.16
N ASP A 89 -7.00 -13.36 -10.55
CA ASP A 89 -7.42 -14.28 -9.49
C ASP A 89 -7.79 -13.53 -8.21
N LEU A 90 -6.97 -12.54 -7.79
CA LEU A 90 -7.27 -11.69 -6.64
C LEU A 90 -8.50 -10.81 -6.89
N LEU A 91 -8.62 -10.28 -8.11
CA LEU A 91 -9.79 -9.48 -8.50
C LEU A 91 -11.08 -10.31 -8.57
N ALA A 92 -11.00 -11.58 -8.96
CA ALA A 92 -12.17 -12.47 -8.88
C ALA A 92 -12.70 -12.55 -7.44
N TYR A 93 -11.80 -12.68 -6.46
CA TYR A 93 -12.16 -12.64 -5.06
C TYR A 93 -12.67 -11.26 -4.60
N ALA A 94 -12.00 -10.17 -5.01
CA ALA A 94 -12.41 -8.81 -4.67
C ALA A 94 -13.85 -8.51 -5.12
N ARG A 95 -14.23 -8.95 -6.33
CA ARG A 95 -15.58 -8.77 -6.88
C ARG A 95 -16.67 -9.48 -6.07
N THR A 96 -16.34 -10.55 -5.34
CA THR A 96 -17.32 -11.24 -4.46
C THR A 96 -17.75 -10.40 -3.26
N ARG A 97 -17.03 -9.31 -2.95
CA ARG A 97 -17.37 -8.41 -1.83
C ARG A 97 -18.57 -7.52 -2.11
N ASP A 98 -18.98 -7.40 -3.38
CA ASP A 98 -20.17 -6.62 -3.81
C ASP A 98 -20.23 -5.21 -3.18
N LEU A 99 -19.16 -4.43 -3.36
CA LEU A 99 -19.03 -3.13 -2.72
C LEU A 99 -19.73 -2.04 -3.57
N PRO A 100 -20.66 -1.29 -2.99
CA PRO A 100 -21.33 -0.21 -3.71
C PRO A 100 -20.31 0.91 -4.03
N ARG A 101 -20.47 1.51 -5.24
CA ARG A 101 -19.62 2.60 -5.71
C ARG A 101 -18.15 2.25 -5.88
N VAL A 102 -17.82 0.94 -6.01
CA VAL A 102 -16.49 0.43 -6.29
C VAL A 102 -16.49 -0.27 -7.64
N GLN A 103 -15.52 0.10 -8.49
CA GLN A 103 -15.26 -0.57 -9.76
C GLN A 103 -13.89 -1.24 -9.71
N PHE A 104 -13.86 -2.56 -9.85
CA PHE A 104 -12.63 -3.34 -9.92
C PHE A 104 -12.18 -3.53 -11.36
N LEU A 105 -10.97 -3.07 -11.69
CA LEU A 105 -10.38 -3.15 -13.03
C LEU A 105 -9.09 -3.98 -13.01
N GLU A 106 -9.00 -4.93 -13.93
CA GLU A 106 -7.76 -5.67 -14.21
C GLU A 106 -6.85 -4.80 -15.06
N ARG A 107 -5.86 -4.16 -14.44
CA ARG A 107 -4.94 -3.24 -15.11
C ARG A 107 -3.59 -3.23 -14.40
N SER A 108 -2.50 -3.17 -15.19
CA SER A 108 -1.21 -2.70 -14.70
C SER A 108 -1.30 -1.21 -14.47
N PHE A 109 -1.09 -0.75 -13.24
CA PHE A 109 -1.11 0.69 -12.96
C PHE A 109 -0.11 1.47 -13.86
N GLU A 110 1.06 0.91 -14.10
CA GLU A 110 2.11 1.59 -14.88
C GLU A 110 1.74 1.79 -16.35
N ASP A 111 0.93 0.89 -16.91
CA ASP A 111 0.62 0.86 -18.35
C ASP A 111 -0.84 1.21 -18.67
N CYS A 112 -1.72 1.29 -17.66
CA CYS A 112 -3.13 1.56 -17.91
C CYS A 112 -3.45 3.04 -18.08
N GLU A 113 -4.47 3.30 -18.88
CA GLU A 113 -5.22 4.55 -18.86
C GLU A 113 -6.40 4.38 -17.92
N VAL A 114 -6.57 5.32 -17.00
CA VAL A 114 -7.73 5.42 -16.11
C VAL A 114 -8.30 6.83 -16.20
N ASP A 115 -9.63 6.92 -16.21
CA ASP A 115 -10.35 8.18 -16.36
C ASP A 115 -10.26 9.03 -15.09
N GLY A 116 -9.22 9.86 -15.02
CA GLY A 116 -9.07 10.90 -14.00
C GLY A 116 -9.83 12.19 -14.36
N PRO A 117 -9.57 13.32 -13.67
CA PRO A 117 -8.71 13.38 -12.49
C PRO A 117 -9.40 12.90 -11.20
N PHE A 118 -8.58 12.49 -10.21
CA PHE A 118 -9.02 11.98 -8.92
C PHE A 118 -8.80 13.00 -7.79
N ASP A 119 -9.67 12.97 -6.78
CA ASP A 119 -9.48 13.70 -5.52
C ASP A 119 -8.35 13.07 -4.70
N ALA A 120 -8.24 11.74 -4.76
CA ALA A 120 -7.15 11.02 -4.12
C ALA A 120 -6.70 9.79 -4.91
N VAL A 121 -5.42 9.43 -4.76
CA VAL A 121 -4.83 8.15 -5.16
C VAL A 121 -4.31 7.46 -3.91
N ILE A 122 -4.78 6.25 -3.66
CA ILE A 122 -4.50 5.51 -2.41
C ILE A 122 -4.02 4.09 -2.68
N GLY A 123 -3.47 3.45 -1.66
CA GLY A 123 -3.11 2.04 -1.70
C GLY A 123 -2.38 1.58 -0.44
N SER A 124 -2.24 0.28 -0.29
CA SER A 124 -1.59 -0.36 0.85
C SER A 124 -0.63 -1.43 0.39
N SER A 125 0.64 -1.30 0.69
CA SER A 125 1.69 -2.28 0.35
C SER A 125 1.77 -2.61 -1.15
N VAL A 126 1.78 -1.59 -1.99
CA VAL A 126 1.81 -1.73 -3.45
C VAL A 126 2.95 -0.94 -4.11
N LEU A 127 3.29 0.24 -3.60
CA LEU A 127 4.28 1.11 -4.25
C LEU A 127 5.67 0.47 -4.35
N HIS A 128 6.01 -0.41 -3.42
CA HIS A 128 7.29 -1.11 -3.42
C HIS A 128 7.41 -2.21 -4.49
N HIS A 129 6.33 -2.53 -5.19
CA HIS A 129 6.30 -3.39 -6.38
C HIS A 129 6.41 -2.60 -7.69
N LEU A 130 6.25 -1.27 -7.68
CA LEU A 130 6.18 -0.43 -8.86
C LEU A 130 7.53 0.24 -9.20
N ASP A 131 7.70 0.61 -10.48
CA ASP A 131 8.79 1.49 -10.91
C ASP A 131 8.52 2.93 -10.45
N GLN A 132 9.26 3.37 -9.46
CA GLN A 132 9.07 4.68 -8.84
C GLN A 132 9.27 5.84 -9.83
N GLY A 133 10.20 5.69 -10.78
CA GLY A 133 10.44 6.70 -11.80
C GLY A 133 9.25 6.96 -12.72
N ARG A 134 8.44 5.93 -12.97
CA ARG A 134 7.19 6.01 -13.74
C ARG A 134 5.98 6.34 -12.86
N THR A 135 5.98 5.81 -11.65
CA THR A 135 4.83 5.87 -10.72
C THR A 135 4.56 7.28 -10.23
N TRP A 136 5.59 8.02 -9.77
CA TRP A 136 5.37 9.34 -9.20
C TRP A 136 4.80 10.35 -10.20
N PRO A 137 5.36 10.51 -11.40
CA PRO A 137 4.78 11.40 -12.41
C PRO A 137 3.36 11.01 -12.79
N LYS A 138 3.07 9.71 -12.88
CA LYS A 138 1.74 9.22 -13.22
C LYS A 138 0.72 9.52 -12.12
N VAL A 139 1.02 9.22 -10.86
CA VAL A 139 0.16 9.57 -9.72
C VAL A 139 -0.10 11.08 -9.70
N LEU A 140 0.94 11.89 -9.87
CA LEU A 140 0.80 13.34 -9.89
C LEU A 140 -0.15 13.81 -11.01
N SER A 141 -0.02 13.25 -12.22
CA SER A 141 -0.86 13.62 -13.36
C SER A 141 -2.34 13.25 -13.20
N LEU A 142 -2.61 12.15 -12.49
CA LEU A 142 -3.97 11.63 -12.25
C LEU A 142 -4.72 12.38 -11.14
N LEU A 143 -4.01 13.09 -10.26
CA LEU A 143 -4.65 13.86 -9.20
C LEU A 143 -5.21 15.18 -9.74
N LYS A 144 -6.31 15.66 -9.18
CA LYS A 144 -6.77 17.05 -9.32
C LYS A 144 -5.73 18.01 -8.73
N PRO A 145 -5.65 19.30 -9.14
CA PRO A 145 -4.95 20.32 -8.37
C PRO A 145 -5.40 20.28 -6.91
N GLY A 146 -4.47 20.33 -5.95
CA GLY A 146 -4.76 20.13 -4.52
C GLY A 146 -5.10 18.69 -4.09
N GLY A 147 -5.26 17.76 -5.04
CA GLY A 147 -5.54 16.34 -4.78
C GLY A 147 -4.40 15.63 -4.04
N ARG A 148 -4.69 14.49 -3.43
CA ARG A 148 -3.78 13.83 -2.50
C ARG A 148 -3.43 12.41 -2.88
N MET A 149 -2.19 12.02 -2.69
CA MET A 149 -1.83 10.62 -2.55
C MET A 149 -1.74 10.21 -1.08
N SER A 150 -2.17 8.99 -0.74
CA SER A 150 -2.04 8.45 0.62
C SER A 150 -1.83 6.94 0.60
N PHE A 151 -0.70 6.50 1.17
CA PHE A 151 -0.27 5.11 1.13
C PHE A 151 0.28 4.66 2.48
N ALA A 152 0.32 3.34 2.66
CA ALA A 152 1.06 2.72 3.75
C ALA A 152 1.96 1.61 3.19
N GLU A 153 3.27 1.68 3.47
CA GLU A 153 4.29 0.86 2.83
C GLU A 153 5.26 0.24 3.85
N PRO A 154 5.96 -0.84 3.50
CA PRO A 154 7.01 -1.41 4.35
C PRO A 154 8.15 -0.42 4.59
N ASN A 155 8.67 -0.41 5.83
CA ASN A 155 9.78 0.44 6.25
C ASN A 155 11.10 -0.34 6.22
N MET A 156 12.04 0.03 5.37
CA MET A 156 13.34 -0.64 5.24
C MET A 156 14.18 -0.58 6.53
N LEU A 157 13.96 0.40 7.40
CA LEU A 157 14.69 0.51 8.68
C LEU A 157 14.18 -0.46 9.75
N ASN A 158 13.04 -1.11 9.52
CA ASN A 158 12.58 -2.18 10.41
C ASN A 158 13.50 -3.41 10.27
N PRO A 159 14.08 -3.95 11.37
CA PRO A 159 15.05 -5.04 11.30
C PRO A 159 14.50 -6.33 10.65
N GLN A 160 13.21 -6.64 10.86
CA GLN A 160 12.57 -7.80 10.23
C GLN A 160 12.49 -7.59 8.72
N ILE A 161 11.93 -6.46 8.26
CA ILE A 161 11.78 -6.14 6.83
C ILE A 161 13.14 -6.07 6.17
N TYR A 162 14.12 -5.45 6.82
CA TYR A 162 15.52 -5.45 6.33
C TYR A 162 16.04 -6.87 6.10
N SER A 163 15.82 -7.76 7.07
CA SER A 163 16.27 -9.15 6.98
C SER A 163 15.56 -9.91 5.86
N GLU A 164 14.24 -9.73 5.71
CA GLU A 164 13.44 -10.34 4.64
C GLU A 164 13.92 -9.93 3.25
N ARG A 165 14.30 -8.67 3.05
CA ARG A 165 14.76 -8.16 1.76
C ARG A 165 16.22 -8.51 1.42
N HIS A 166 17.10 -8.68 2.43
CA HIS A 166 18.53 -8.97 2.21
C HIS A 166 18.88 -10.45 2.26
N PHE A 167 18.12 -11.24 3.01
CA PHE A 167 18.35 -12.68 3.17
C PHE A 167 17.24 -13.53 2.55
N ARG A 168 16.79 -13.18 1.36
CA ARG A 168 15.63 -13.75 0.64
C ARG A 168 15.61 -15.27 0.59
N ARG A 169 16.77 -15.94 0.54
CA ARG A 169 16.87 -17.40 0.56
C ARG A 169 16.20 -18.05 1.77
N PHE A 170 16.05 -17.31 2.88
CA PHE A 170 15.37 -17.75 4.10
C PHE A 170 13.89 -17.32 4.14
N PHE A 171 13.45 -16.48 3.19
CA PHE A 171 12.11 -15.90 3.14
C PHE A 171 11.47 -16.11 1.76
N PRO A 172 11.12 -17.37 1.40
CA PRO A 172 10.66 -17.71 0.04
C PRO A 172 9.32 -17.07 -0.35
N LYS A 173 8.60 -16.48 0.60
CA LYS A 173 7.34 -15.77 0.35
C LYS A 173 7.52 -14.35 -0.18
N VAL A 174 8.73 -13.82 -0.16
CA VAL A 174 9.07 -12.47 -0.63
C VAL A 174 9.38 -12.51 -2.12
N SER A 175 8.64 -11.73 -2.92
CA SER A 175 8.87 -11.62 -4.37
C SER A 175 10.30 -11.13 -4.67
N PRO A 176 10.95 -11.60 -5.75
CA PRO A 176 12.30 -11.18 -6.12
C PRO A 176 12.46 -9.67 -6.31
N ASP A 177 11.42 -9.00 -6.80
CA ASP A 177 11.42 -7.57 -7.11
C ASP A 177 10.91 -6.68 -5.98
N GLU A 178 10.45 -7.30 -4.90
CA GLU A 178 9.88 -6.60 -3.74
C GLU A 178 10.93 -5.83 -2.96
N THR A 179 10.70 -4.54 -2.77
CA THR A 179 11.59 -3.63 -2.04
C THR A 179 10.95 -3.12 -0.73
N ALA A 180 11.48 -2.08 -0.14
CA ALA A 180 10.88 -1.33 0.96
C ALA A 180 11.45 0.09 0.94
N PHE A 181 10.82 1.01 1.66
CA PHE A 181 11.20 2.42 1.58
C PHE A 181 12.01 2.89 2.78
N VAL A 182 12.99 3.77 2.50
CA VAL A 182 13.64 4.60 3.51
C VAL A 182 12.97 5.98 3.48
N ARG A 183 12.45 6.43 4.61
CA ARG A 183 11.65 7.64 4.75
C ARG A 183 12.28 8.89 4.13
N THR A 184 13.57 9.10 4.36
CA THR A 184 14.29 10.29 3.88
C THR A 184 14.49 10.29 2.37
N THR A 185 14.80 9.12 1.79
CA THR A 185 14.95 8.95 0.34
C THR A 185 13.60 9.14 -0.34
N LEU A 186 12.56 8.47 0.15
CA LEU A 186 11.21 8.58 -0.41
C LEU A 186 10.68 10.02 -0.38
N ARG A 187 10.94 10.77 0.71
CA ARG A 187 10.57 12.20 0.78
C ARG A 187 11.21 12.99 -0.36
N ARG A 188 12.52 12.87 -0.52
CA ARG A 188 13.27 13.57 -1.55
C ARG A 188 12.74 13.23 -2.95
N ASP A 189 12.43 11.95 -3.20
CA ASP A 189 11.98 11.48 -4.51
C ASP A 189 10.57 12.00 -4.84
N LEU A 190 9.67 12.07 -3.86
CA LEU A 190 8.35 12.68 -4.02
C LEU A 190 8.44 14.21 -4.25
N GLU A 191 9.25 14.91 -3.47
CA GLU A 191 9.45 16.35 -3.63
C GLU A 191 10.09 16.68 -5.00
N ALA A 192 11.07 15.88 -5.43
CA ALA A 192 11.70 16.02 -6.75
C ALA A 192 10.72 15.73 -7.90
N SER A 193 9.71 14.90 -7.67
CA SER A 193 8.65 14.59 -8.65
C SER A 193 7.54 15.65 -8.70
N GLY A 194 7.61 16.72 -7.88
CA GLY A 194 6.67 17.82 -7.89
C GLY A 194 5.56 17.76 -6.84
N PHE A 195 5.57 16.77 -5.95
CA PHE A 195 4.64 16.74 -4.82
C PHE A 195 5.01 17.79 -3.76
N THR A 196 3.98 18.33 -3.12
CA THR A 196 4.09 19.27 -2.00
C THR A 196 3.48 18.69 -0.72
N SER A 197 3.71 19.36 0.41
CA SER A 197 3.17 18.96 1.72
C SER A 197 3.47 17.48 2.05
N VAL A 198 4.65 16.98 1.68
CA VAL A 198 5.03 15.57 1.86
C VAL A 198 5.16 15.25 3.34
N SER A 199 4.36 14.30 3.82
CA SER A 199 4.42 13.78 5.18
C SER A 199 4.62 12.26 5.15
N ILE A 200 5.69 11.81 5.78
CA ILE A 200 6.01 10.39 5.91
C ILE A 200 6.34 10.12 7.38
N ARG A 201 5.56 9.25 8.01
CA ARG A 201 5.73 8.90 9.42
C ARG A 201 5.77 7.39 9.62
N PRO A 202 6.76 6.87 10.37
CA PRO A 202 6.79 5.47 10.74
C PRO A 202 5.62 5.14 11.68
N PHE A 203 5.08 3.93 11.55
CA PHE A 203 4.03 3.39 12.43
C PHE A 203 4.02 1.86 12.37
N ASP A 204 3.25 1.23 13.24
CA ASP A 204 2.98 -0.20 13.28
C ASP A 204 4.11 -1.03 13.92
N TRP A 205 3.91 -1.30 15.21
CA TRP A 205 4.77 -2.17 16.02
C TRP A 205 4.10 -3.51 16.36
N LEU A 206 2.85 -3.68 15.96
CA LEU A 206 2.11 -4.89 16.26
C LEU A 206 2.41 -5.96 15.22
N HIS A 207 3.03 -7.08 15.62
CA HIS A 207 3.29 -8.19 14.71
C HIS A 207 2.03 -9.07 14.53
N PRO A 208 1.75 -9.60 13.32
CA PRO A 208 0.59 -10.46 13.06
C PRO A 208 0.51 -11.71 13.97
N ALA A 209 1.66 -12.25 14.37
CA ALA A 209 1.72 -13.41 15.27
C ALA A 209 1.57 -13.06 16.75
N THR A 210 1.25 -11.81 17.11
CA THR A 210 1.05 -11.43 18.51
C THR A 210 -0.16 -12.17 19.10
N PRO A 211 0.01 -12.90 20.20
CA PRO A 211 -1.09 -13.58 20.87
C PRO A 211 -2.22 -12.60 21.25
N PRO A 212 -3.51 -12.99 21.12
CA PRO A 212 -4.64 -12.09 21.38
C PRO A 212 -4.59 -11.42 22.75
N SER A 213 -4.17 -12.13 23.80
CA SER A 213 -4.03 -11.60 25.15
C SER A 213 -2.99 -10.47 25.30
N LEU A 214 -1.98 -10.43 24.41
CA LEU A 214 -0.91 -9.44 24.45
C LEU A 214 -1.19 -8.24 23.53
N ILE A 215 -2.18 -8.32 22.65
CA ILE A 215 -2.49 -7.24 21.68
C ILE A 215 -2.67 -5.87 22.35
N PRO A 216 -3.44 -5.72 23.45
CA PRO A 216 -3.62 -4.41 24.08
C PRO A 216 -2.30 -3.80 24.57
N ALA A 217 -1.48 -4.61 25.24
CA ALA A 217 -0.20 -4.17 25.79
C ALA A 217 0.78 -3.80 24.67
N VAL A 218 0.98 -4.69 23.69
CA VAL A 218 1.88 -4.44 22.55
C VAL A 218 1.43 -3.23 21.73
N SER A 219 0.12 -3.08 21.50
CA SER A 219 -0.42 -1.90 20.80
C SER A 219 -0.20 -0.60 21.57
N GLY A 220 -0.34 -0.63 22.91
CA GLY A 220 -0.10 0.52 23.78
C GLY A 220 1.37 0.96 23.75
N ILE A 221 2.28 0.01 23.95
CA ILE A 221 3.73 0.22 23.90
C ILE A 221 4.15 0.69 22.50
N GLY A 222 3.63 0.05 21.45
CA GLY A 222 3.92 0.42 20.07
C GLY A 222 3.56 1.89 19.75
N ARG A 223 2.39 2.34 20.23
CA ARG A 223 2.00 3.76 20.09
C ARG A 223 2.93 4.71 20.83
N ALA A 224 3.42 4.32 22.00
CA ALA A 224 4.42 5.11 22.72
C ALA A 224 5.74 5.18 21.93
N PHE A 225 6.19 4.07 21.35
CA PHE A 225 7.40 4.03 20.52
C PHE A 225 7.29 4.90 19.26
N GLU A 226 6.10 5.03 18.68
CA GLU A 226 5.87 5.93 17.54
C GLU A 226 6.01 7.42 17.87
N ALA A 227 6.01 7.78 19.15
CA ALA A 227 6.22 9.15 19.61
C ALA A 227 7.67 9.44 20.04
N VAL A 228 8.54 8.42 20.13
CA VAL A 228 9.91 8.54 20.66
C VAL A 228 10.94 8.45 19.54
N TRP A 229 11.65 9.54 19.29
CA TRP A 229 12.81 9.52 18.39
C TRP A 229 14.07 9.02 19.17
N PRO A 230 14.91 8.17 18.58
CA PRO A 230 14.86 7.58 17.22
C PRO A 230 14.09 6.25 17.11
N VAL A 231 13.47 5.77 18.18
CA VAL A 231 12.81 4.45 18.22
C VAL A 231 11.76 4.31 17.11
N GLN A 232 10.96 5.36 16.89
CA GLN A 232 9.92 5.36 15.86
C GLN A 232 10.43 4.96 14.46
N GLU A 233 11.70 5.24 14.13
CA GLU A 233 12.27 4.96 12.81
C GLU A 233 12.31 3.45 12.49
N PHE A 234 12.22 2.59 13.50
CA PHE A 234 12.25 1.14 13.34
C PHE A 234 10.86 0.50 13.29
N ALA A 235 9.78 1.29 13.28
CA ALA A 235 8.43 0.76 13.10
C ALA A 235 8.28 0.01 11.77
N GLY A 236 7.35 -0.95 11.71
CA GLY A 236 7.20 -1.87 10.57
C GLY A 236 6.73 -1.21 9.28
N SER A 237 6.07 -0.07 9.35
CA SER A 237 5.45 0.58 8.19
C SER A 237 5.69 2.08 8.18
N LEU A 238 5.59 2.66 6.98
CA LEU A 238 5.54 4.11 6.75
C LEU A 238 4.13 4.48 6.30
N ARG A 239 3.48 5.45 6.95
CA ARG A 239 2.34 6.16 6.40
C ARG A 239 2.83 7.35 5.58
N ILE A 240 2.33 7.49 4.38
CA ILE A 240 2.80 8.42 3.37
C ILE A 240 1.60 9.20 2.87
N TRP A 241 1.66 10.52 2.87
CA TRP A 241 0.75 11.33 2.09
C TRP A 241 1.46 12.56 1.54
N ALA A 242 1.03 13.00 0.37
CA ALA A 242 1.54 14.18 -0.31
C ALA A 242 0.43 14.82 -1.16
N CYS A 243 0.59 16.07 -1.55
CA CYS A 243 -0.38 16.80 -2.35
C CYS A 243 0.18 17.11 -3.75
N ARG A 244 -0.69 17.07 -4.76
CA ARG A 244 -0.44 17.77 -6.01
C ARG A 244 -0.55 19.28 -5.74
N PRO A 245 0.35 20.14 -6.24
CA PRO A 245 0.18 21.60 -6.21
C PRO A 245 -1.17 22.04 -6.82
N GLU A 246 -1.64 23.23 -6.39
CA GLU A 246 -2.80 23.90 -6.98
C GLU A 246 -2.60 24.25 -8.45
#